data_969699c8c6e4d665fa994783e0c8d4fa
#
_entry.id   969699c8c6e4d665fa994783e0c8d4fa
#
_cell.length_a   1.000
_cell.length_b   1.000
_cell.length_c   1.000
_cell.angle_alpha   90.00
_cell.angle_beta   90.00
_cell.angle_gamma   90.00
#
_symmetry.space_group_name_H-M   'P 1'
#
loop_
_entity.id
_entity.type
_entity.pdbx_description
1 polymer ?
#
loop_
_entity_poly.entity_id
_entity_poly.type
_entity_poly.pdbx_seq_one_letter_code
_entity_poly.pdbx_strand_id
1 'polypeptide(L)'
;MASVSLREIYKKYAGGVIAVSDFNIEIKDKEFIILVGPSGCGKSTTLRMIAGLEEISEGELYIGDRLVNDIAPKDRDIAMVFQNYALYPHMTVFENMAFGLKLRKVPKDEIARKVEEAARILDIAHLLDRKPKALSGGQRQRVALGRAIVREPQVFLLDEPLSNLDAKLRAQMRTEISKLHKKLGTTFIYVTHDQTEAM
;
A
#
# COMPACT_ATOMS: atom_id res chain seq x y z
N MET A 1 -12.30 -9.89 1.41
CA MET A 1 -11.90 -9.07 0.28
C MET A 1 -12.92 -7.97 0.15
N ALA A 2 -12.55 -6.77 -0.24
CA ALA A 2 -13.46 -5.67 -0.08
C ALA A 2 -13.42 -4.70 -1.27
N SER A 3 -14.61 -4.20 -1.65
CA SER A 3 -14.78 -2.99 -2.44
C SER A 3 -14.36 -1.75 -1.63
N VAL A 4 -14.09 -0.65 -2.32
CA VAL A 4 -13.83 0.65 -1.66
C VAL A 4 -14.72 1.68 -2.34
N SER A 5 -15.54 2.37 -1.55
CA SER A 5 -16.46 3.40 -2.04
C SER A 5 -16.18 4.73 -1.37
N LEU A 6 -15.91 5.75 -2.16
CA LEU A 6 -15.77 7.13 -1.72
C LEU A 6 -16.95 7.91 -2.26
N ARG A 7 -17.69 8.60 -1.38
CA ARG A 7 -18.90 9.33 -1.71
C ARG A 7 -18.79 10.77 -1.21
N GLU A 8 -18.84 11.72 -2.13
CA GLU A 8 -18.79 13.16 -1.85
C GLU A 8 -17.63 13.55 -0.93
N ILE A 9 -16.44 12.96 -1.15
CA ILE A 9 -15.27 13.17 -0.29
C ILE A 9 -14.68 14.55 -0.50
N TYR A 10 -14.53 15.25 0.60
CA TYR A 10 -13.78 16.52 0.71
C TYR A 10 -12.65 16.43 1.71
N LYS A 11 -11.52 17.06 1.37
CA LYS A 11 -10.45 17.36 2.32
C LYS A 11 -10.15 18.85 2.30
N LYS A 12 -10.43 19.49 3.42
CA LYS A 12 -10.21 20.90 3.67
C LYS A 12 -9.19 21.05 4.78
N TYR A 13 -8.11 21.78 4.53
CA TYR A 13 -7.09 22.09 5.53
C TYR A 13 -7.35 23.46 6.18
N ALA A 14 -6.75 23.69 7.36
CA ALA A 14 -6.72 25.00 7.98
C ALA A 14 -6.14 26.03 7.00
N GLY A 15 -6.76 27.23 6.95
CA GLY A 15 -6.39 28.27 5.98
C GLY A 15 -7.13 28.20 4.64
N GLY A 16 -8.16 27.34 4.52
CA GLY A 16 -9.07 27.34 3.36
C GLY A 16 -8.55 26.57 2.14
N VAL A 17 -7.44 25.86 2.26
CA VAL A 17 -6.90 25.01 1.18
C VAL A 17 -7.77 23.76 1.04
N ILE A 18 -8.37 23.57 -0.14
CA ILE A 18 -9.14 22.38 -0.50
C ILE A 18 -8.20 21.44 -1.31
N ALA A 19 -7.83 20.33 -0.71
CA ALA A 19 -6.95 19.35 -1.35
C ALA A 19 -7.71 18.31 -2.16
N VAL A 20 -8.94 17.98 -1.76
CA VAL A 20 -9.86 17.07 -2.46
C VAL A 20 -11.25 17.70 -2.39
N SER A 21 -11.96 17.71 -3.52
CA SER A 21 -13.28 18.30 -3.66
C SER A 21 -14.20 17.36 -4.42
N ASP A 22 -15.34 17.04 -3.81
CA ASP A 22 -16.41 16.20 -4.38
C ASP A 22 -15.91 14.95 -5.11
N PHE A 23 -14.98 14.22 -4.44
CA PHE A 23 -14.39 13.04 -5.04
C PHE A 23 -15.27 11.81 -4.82
N ASN A 24 -15.71 11.24 -5.93
CA ASN A 24 -16.60 10.09 -5.97
C ASN A 24 -15.96 8.96 -6.78
N ILE A 25 -15.83 7.76 -6.20
CA ILE A 25 -15.38 6.56 -6.91
C ILE A 25 -15.92 5.30 -6.24
N GLU A 26 -16.28 4.32 -7.06
CA GLU A 26 -16.64 2.97 -6.63
C GLU A 26 -15.61 1.99 -7.19
N ILE A 27 -14.82 1.38 -6.31
CA ILE A 27 -13.80 0.38 -6.65
C ILE A 27 -14.34 -0.99 -6.24
N LYS A 28 -14.48 -1.87 -7.24
CA LYS A 28 -15.01 -3.23 -7.00
C LYS A 28 -13.99 -4.11 -6.28
N ASP A 29 -14.49 -5.14 -5.61
CA ASP A 29 -13.62 -6.17 -5.03
C ASP A 29 -12.68 -6.76 -6.10
N LYS A 30 -11.40 -6.91 -5.75
CA LYS A 30 -10.31 -7.42 -6.61
C LYS A 30 -9.95 -6.52 -7.80
N GLU A 31 -10.44 -5.31 -7.85
CA GLU A 31 -10.07 -4.36 -8.89
C GLU A 31 -8.67 -3.78 -8.66
N PHE A 32 -7.96 -3.47 -9.74
CA PHE A 32 -6.70 -2.75 -9.73
C PHE A 32 -6.92 -1.36 -10.32
N ILE A 33 -7.00 -0.36 -9.45
CA ILE A 33 -7.23 1.04 -9.85
C ILE A 33 -5.94 1.83 -9.76
N ILE A 34 -5.69 2.67 -10.76
CA ILE A 34 -4.57 3.60 -10.79
C ILE A 34 -5.11 5.02 -10.77
N LEU A 35 -4.76 5.78 -9.74
CA LEU A 35 -5.02 7.21 -9.65
C LEU A 35 -3.82 7.95 -10.25
N VAL A 36 -4.00 8.55 -11.41
CA VAL A 36 -2.96 9.28 -12.13
C VAL A 36 -3.32 10.76 -12.22
N GLY A 37 -2.31 11.63 -12.18
CA GLY A 37 -2.50 13.07 -12.29
C GLY A 37 -1.26 13.85 -11.85
N PRO A 38 -1.23 15.17 -12.05
CA PRO A 38 -0.09 16.01 -11.70
C PRO A 38 0.17 16.02 -10.19
N SER A 39 1.38 16.38 -9.78
CA SER A 39 1.71 16.56 -8.36
C SER A 39 0.80 17.61 -7.71
N GLY A 40 0.37 17.35 -6.48
CA GLY A 40 -0.49 18.27 -5.72
C GLY A 40 -1.99 18.19 -6.02
N CYS A 41 -2.47 17.33 -6.93
CA CYS A 41 -3.91 17.21 -7.24
C CYS A 41 -4.71 16.32 -6.25
N GLY A 42 -4.16 16.01 -5.07
CA GLY A 42 -4.91 15.31 -4.02
C GLY A 42 -4.83 13.78 -4.02
N LYS A 43 -4.11 13.12 -4.94
CA LYS A 43 -4.02 11.64 -5.03
C LYS A 43 -3.51 10.98 -3.75
N SER A 44 -2.33 11.39 -3.28
CA SER A 44 -1.75 10.86 -2.05
C SER A 44 -2.58 11.22 -0.82
N THR A 45 -3.24 12.39 -0.83
CA THR A 45 -4.20 12.78 0.21
C THR A 45 -5.38 11.82 0.24
N THR A 46 -5.96 11.51 -0.93
CA THR A 46 -7.06 10.53 -1.06
C THR A 46 -6.62 9.16 -0.56
N LEU A 47 -5.43 8.70 -0.97
CA LEU A 47 -4.90 7.41 -0.51
C LEU A 47 -4.71 7.38 1.02
N ARG A 48 -4.21 8.46 1.60
CA ARG A 48 -4.04 8.60 3.06
C ARG A 48 -5.37 8.65 3.81
N MET A 49 -6.41 9.27 3.22
CA MET A 49 -7.76 9.22 3.79
C MET A 49 -8.30 7.78 3.80
N ILE A 50 -8.11 7.01 2.73
CA ILE A 50 -8.46 5.58 2.70
C ILE A 50 -7.69 4.80 3.77
N ALA A 51 -6.41 5.13 3.96
CA ALA A 51 -5.58 4.51 5.00
C ALA A 51 -5.95 4.92 6.43
N GLY A 52 -6.73 6.00 6.61
CA GLY A 52 -7.01 6.60 7.92
C GLY A 52 -5.84 7.39 8.51
N LEU A 53 -4.85 7.73 7.68
CA LEU A 53 -3.71 8.57 8.05
C LEU A 53 -4.00 10.06 7.87
N GLU A 54 -5.11 10.37 7.24
CA GLU A 54 -5.63 11.71 7.03
C GLU A 54 -7.14 11.70 7.28
N GLU A 55 -7.64 12.69 8.01
CA GLU A 55 -9.07 12.81 8.29
C GLU A 55 -9.85 13.28 7.08
N ILE A 56 -11.02 12.73 6.87
CA ILE A 56 -12.00 13.17 5.88
C ILE A 56 -12.76 14.38 6.45
N SER A 57 -12.84 15.49 5.70
CA SER A 57 -13.56 16.67 6.15
C SER A 57 -15.09 16.54 5.96
N GLU A 58 -15.50 15.98 4.82
CA GLU A 58 -16.92 15.72 4.49
C GLU A 58 -16.99 14.47 3.57
N GLY A 59 -18.15 13.83 3.56
CA GLY A 59 -18.40 12.63 2.75
C GLY A 59 -18.22 11.33 3.51
N GLU A 60 -18.37 10.21 2.83
CA GLU A 60 -18.38 8.88 3.43
C GLU A 60 -17.41 7.95 2.70
N LEU A 61 -16.60 7.23 3.47
CA LEU A 61 -15.68 6.20 2.97
C LEU A 61 -16.10 4.83 3.50
N TYR A 62 -16.32 3.91 2.58
CA TYR A 62 -16.63 2.51 2.89
C TYR A 62 -15.49 1.59 2.42
N ILE A 63 -15.18 0.58 3.24
CA ILE A 63 -14.37 -0.59 2.87
C ILE A 63 -15.26 -1.82 3.07
N GLY A 64 -15.64 -2.48 1.96
CA GLY A 64 -16.76 -3.40 1.97
C GLY A 64 -18.04 -2.67 2.37
N ASP A 65 -18.80 -3.27 3.28
CA ASP A 65 -20.05 -2.68 3.80
C ASP A 65 -19.84 -1.79 5.04
N ARG A 66 -18.58 -1.55 5.42
CA ARG A 66 -18.24 -0.84 6.66
C ARG A 66 -17.86 0.60 6.38
N LEU A 67 -18.59 1.55 6.99
CA LEU A 67 -18.17 2.96 7.06
C LEU A 67 -16.91 3.08 7.95
N VAL A 68 -15.83 3.68 7.41
CA VAL A 68 -14.52 3.69 8.08
C VAL A 68 -14.00 5.08 8.42
N ASN A 69 -14.79 6.13 8.26
CA ASN A 69 -14.35 7.50 8.53
C ASN A 69 -13.64 7.63 9.89
N ASP A 70 -14.24 7.11 10.96
CA ASP A 70 -13.74 7.20 12.34
C ASP A 70 -12.97 5.96 12.80
N ILE A 71 -12.65 5.04 11.86
CA ILE A 71 -11.90 3.82 12.18
C ILE A 71 -10.40 4.09 12.11
N ALA A 72 -9.69 3.76 13.18
CA ALA A 72 -8.24 3.89 13.23
C ALA A 72 -7.54 3.06 12.13
N PRO A 73 -6.40 3.51 11.57
CA PRO A 73 -5.69 2.81 10.48
C PRO A 73 -5.41 1.33 10.73
N LYS A 74 -5.06 0.97 11.97
CA LYS A 74 -4.76 -0.41 12.38
C LYS A 74 -5.96 -1.36 12.27
N ASP A 75 -7.19 -0.81 12.31
CA ASP A 75 -8.46 -1.55 12.36
C ASP A 75 -9.20 -1.54 11.01
N ARG A 76 -8.61 -0.92 9.95
CA ARG A 76 -9.21 -0.86 8.60
C ARG A 76 -8.91 -2.06 7.72
N ASP A 77 -8.07 -2.98 8.17
CA ASP A 77 -7.63 -4.17 7.42
C ASP A 77 -7.04 -3.84 6.03
N ILE A 78 -6.24 -2.81 5.99
CA ILE A 78 -5.51 -2.34 4.81
C ILE A 78 -4.00 -2.47 5.02
N ALA A 79 -3.23 -2.52 3.94
CA ALA A 79 -1.79 -2.34 3.97
C ALA A 79 -1.37 -1.23 3.02
N MET A 80 -0.43 -0.38 3.45
CA MET A 80 0.07 0.72 2.66
C MET A 80 1.58 0.58 2.42
N VAL A 81 1.99 0.77 1.18
CA VAL A 81 3.38 0.88 0.76
C VAL A 81 3.65 2.34 0.40
N PHE A 82 4.61 2.94 1.10
CA PHE A 82 4.98 4.34 0.94
C PHE A 82 6.08 4.52 -0.11
N GLN A 83 6.15 5.70 -0.69
CA GLN A 83 7.15 6.12 -1.67
C GLN A 83 8.60 5.88 -1.20
N ASN A 84 8.89 6.10 0.08
CA ASN A 84 10.21 5.90 0.69
C ASN A 84 10.40 4.49 1.30
N TYR A 85 9.46 3.54 0.99
CA TYR A 85 9.42 2.16 1.51
C TYR A 85 9.22 2.06 3.03
N ALA A 86 9.58 3.07 3.82
CA ALA A 86 9.46 3.15 5.28
C ALA A 86 9.98 1.89 6.00
N LEU A 87 11.11 1.33 5.55
CA LEU A 87 11.75 0.17 6.19
C LEU A 87 12.47 0.59 7.45
N TYR A 88 12.44 -0.26 8.46
CA TYR A 88 13.19 -0.08 9.71
C TYR A 88 14.66 -0.43 9.45
N PRO A 89 15.60 0.55 9.48
CA PRO A 89 16.98 0.34 9.03
C PRO A 89 17.80 -0.58 9.94
N HIS A 90 17.41 -0.69 11.21
CA HIS A 90 18.07 -1.53 12.21
C HIS A 90 17.61 -3.00 12.18
N MET A 91 16.47 -3.27 11.57
CA MET A 91 15.87 -4.60 11.45
C MET A 91 16.35 -5.31 10.18
N THR A 92 16.42 -6.64 10.22
CA THR A 92 16.61 -7.48 9.03
C THR A 92 15.39 -7.44 8.11
N VAL A 93 15.49 -8.01 6.91
CA VAL A 93 14.34 -8.20 6.00
C VAL A 93 13.26 -9.02 6.69
N PHE A 94 13.63 -10.15 7.32
CA PHE A 94 12.70 -10.98 8.09
C PHE A 94 11.97 -10.17 9.15
N GLU A 95 12.71 -9.41 9.96
CA GLU A 95 12.14 -8.61 11.05
C GLU A 95 11.23 -7.50 10.55
N ASN A 96 11.59 -6.83 9.43
CA ASN A 96 10.75 -5.84 8.78
C ASN A 96 9.40 -6.44 8.35
N MET A 97 9.43 -7.61 7.71
CA MET A 97 8.22 -8.31 7.26
C MET A 97 7.38 -8.81 8.44
N ALA A 98 8.02 -9.36 9.46
CA ALA A 98 7.38 -9.93 10.64
C ALA A 98 6.78 -8.89 11.59
N PHE A 99 7.21 -7.63 11.54
CA PHE A 99 6.92 -6.61 12.55
C PHE A 99 5.43 -6.45 12.85
N GLY A 100 4.61 -6.29 11.81
CA GLY A 100 3.16 -6.12 11.96
C GLY A 100 2.46 -7.33 12.59
N LEU A 101 2.94 -8.54 12.28
CA LEU A 101 2.42 -9.79 12.86
C LEU A 101 2.83 -9.94 14.34
N LYS A 102 4.05 -9.54 14.69
CA LYS A 102 4.52 -9.51 16.10
C LYS A 102 3.67 -8.58 16.96
N LEU A 103 3.32 -7.39 16.45
CA LEU A 103 2.43 -6.45 17.14
C LEU A 103 1.03 -7.02 17.38
N ARG A 104 0.54 -7.86 16.45
CA ARG A 104 -0.74 -8.58 16.58
C ARG A 104 -0.62 -9.85 17.44
N LYS A 105 0.54 -10.12 18.03
CA LYS A 105 0.82 -11.31 18.87
C LYS A 105 0.59 -12.65 18.16
N VAL A 106 0.81 -12.70 16.85
CA VAL A 106 0.73 -13.93 16.06
C VAL A 106 1.83 -14.90 16.53
N PRO A 107 1.58 -16.23 16.63
CA PRO A 107 2.58 -17.23 17.02
C PRO A 107 3.83 -17.20 16.13
N LYS A 108 5.00 -17.49 16.72
CA LYS A 108 6.30 -17.36 16.02
C LYS A 108 6.43 -18.29 14.80
N ASP A 109 5.93 -19.49 14.88
CA ASP A 109 5.89 -20.48 13.80
C ASP A 109 5.02 -20.02 12.63
N GLU A 110 3.87 -19.43 12.91
CA GLU A 110 3.00 -18.85 11.90
C GLU A 110 3.64 -17.61 11.24
N ILE A 111 4.31 -16.75 12.01
CA ILE A 111 5.07 -15.61 11.48
C ILE A 111 6.14 -16.11 10.52
N ALA A 112 6.94 -17.12 10.91
CA ALA A 112 7.99 -17.67 10.06
C ALA A 112 7.42 -18.19 8.74
N ARG A 113 6.36 -18.99 8.78
CA ARG A 113 5.69 -19.52 7.62
C ARG A 113 5.19 -18.42 6.66
N LYS A 114 4.47 -17.40 7.19
CA LYS A 114 3.93 -16.30 6.39
C LYS A 114 5.04 -15.45 5.76
N VAL A 115 6.11 -15.17 6.50
CA VAL A 115 7.25 -14.40 6.00
C VAL A 115 7.99 -15.17 4.90
N GLU A 116 8.26 -16.47 5.08
CA GLU A 116 8.91 -17.30 4.07
C GLU A 116 8.06 -17.43 2.81
N GLU A 117 6.74 -17.58 2.93
CA GLU A 117 5.83 -17.65 1.80
C GLU A 117 5.83 -16.34 1.01
N ALA A 118 5.69 -15.19 1.69
CA ALA A 118 5.75 -13.87 1.04
C ALA A 118 7.12 -13.62 0.40
N ALA A 119 8.21 -14.01 1.07
CA ALA A 119 9.56 -13.88 0.54
C ALA A 119 9.80 -14.72 -0.73
N ARG A 120 9.22 -15.90 -0.80
CA ARG A 120 9.23 -16.74 -2.02
C ARG A 120 8.42 -16.13 -3.15
N ILE A 121 7.25 -15.56 -2.86
CA ILE A 121 6.41 -14.88 -3.85
C ILE A 121 7.17 -13.74 -4.53
N LEU A 122 8.00 -13.01 -3.76
CA LEU A 122 8.74 -11.82 -4.17
C LEU A 122 10.19 -12.09 -4.57
N ASP A 123 10.63 -13.36 -4.57
CA ASP A 123 12.00 -13.75 -4.86
C ASP A 123 13.07 -13.06 -4.00
N ILE A 124 12.79 -12.94 -2.69
CA ILE A 124 13.69 -12.31 -1.69
C ILE A 124 14.03 -13.24 -0.52
N ALA A 125 13.71 -14.53 -0.59
CA ALA A 125 14.00 -15.49 0.48
C ALA A 125 15.48 -15.53 0.86
N HIS A 126 16.38 -15.37 -0.12
CA HIS A 126 17.83 -15.33 0.06
C HIS A 126 18.34 -14.03 0.73
N LEU A 127 17.45 -13.06 1.00
CA LEU A 127 17.78 -11.76 1.59
C LEU A 127 17.29 -11.62 3.04
N LEU A 128 16.59 -12.61 3.60
CA LEU A 128 15.89 -12.50 4.89
C LEU A 128 16.76 -12.03 6.05
N ASP A 129 18.05 -12.41 6.06
CA ASP A 129 19.00 -12.03 7.10
C ASP A 129 19.70 -10.69 6.84
N ARG A 130 19.49 -10.07 5.69
CA ARG A 130 20.12 -8.79 5.35
C ARG A 130 19.36 -7.61 5.96
N LYS A 131 20.07 -6.51 6.16
CA LYS A 131 19.48 -5.21 6.56
C LYS A 131 19.24 -4.33 5.35
N PRO A 132 18.29 -3.35 5.41
CA PRO A 132 17.94 -2.47 4.29
C PRO A 132 19.11 -1.77 3.61
N LYS A 133 20.18 -1.42 4.37
CA LYS A 133 21.38 -0.78 3.82
C LYS A 133 22.16 -1.66 2.82
N ALA A 134 21.99 -2.98 2.89
CA ALA A 134 22.66 -3.95 2.01
C ALA A 134 21.78 -4.36 0.82
N LEU A 135 20.69 -3.64 0.55
CA LEU A 135 19.73 -3.95 -0.50
C LEU A 135 19.73 -2.89 -1.61
N SER A 136 19.51 -3.33 -2.85
CA SER A 136 19.19 -2.42 -3.97
C SER A 136 17.82 -1.74 -3.79
N GLY A 137 17.53 -0.71 -4.60
CA GLY A 137 16.22 -0.04 -4.61
C GLY A 137 15.05 -1.01 -4.82
N GLY A 138 15.14 -1.85 -5.84
CA GLY A 138 14.11 -2.86 -6.13
C GLY A 138 13.97 -3.92 -5.04
N GLN A 139 15.07 -4.34 -4.41
CA GLN A 139 15.02 -5.25 -3.28
C GLN A 139 14.34 -4.61 -2.07
N ARG A 140 14.65 -3.34 -1.75
CA ARG A 140 13.93 -2.62 -0.68
C ARG A 140 12.44 -2.50 -0.95
N GLN A 141 12.05 -2.26 -2.20
CA GLN A 141 10.65 -2.24 -2.58
C GLN A 141 9.96 -3.58 -2.39
N ARG A 142 10.58 -4.68 -2.84
CA ARG A 142 10.03 -6.02 -2.62
C ARG A 142 9.87 -6.33 -1.12
N VAL A 143 10.80 -5.88 -0.27
CA VAL A 143 10.65 -6.01 1.18
C VAL A 143 9.44 -5.23 1.70
N ALA A 144 9.21 -4.00 1.21
CA ALA A 144 8.05 -3.20 1.58
C ALA A 144 6.73 -3.85 1.15
N LEU A 145 6.69 -4.43 -0.07
CA LEU A 145 5.56 -5.24 -0.53
C LEU A 145 5.37 -6.49 0.34
N GLY A 146 6.45 -7.18 0.69
CA GLY A 146 6.42 -8.36 1.56
C GLY A 146 5.85 -8.05 2.93
N ARG A 147 6.22 -6.91 3.52
CA ARG A 147 5.66 -6.43 4.79
C ARG A 147 4.15 -6.18 4.71
N ALA A 148 3.65 -5.78 3.54
CA ALA A 148 2.23 -5.62 3.30
C ALA A 148 1.52 -6.97 3.10
N ILE A 149 2.10 -7.88 2.31
CA ILE A 149 1.52 -9.18 1.95
C ILE A 149 1.31 -10.08 3.17
N VAL A 150 2.29 -10.15 4.09
CA VAL A 150 2.22 -11.03 5.28
C VAL A 150 1.00 -10.74 6.17
N ARG A 151 0.42 -9.55 6.05
CA ARG A 151 -0.78 -9.15 6.79
C ARG A 151 -2.07 -9.64 6.17
N GLU A 152 -2.02 -10.12 4.92
CA GLU A 152 -3.18 -10.57 4.14
C GLU A 152 -4.32 -9.53 4.14
N PRO A 153 -4.05 -8.26 3.78
CA PRO A 153 -5.03 -7.19 3.87
C PRO A 153 -6.12 -7.35 2.83
N GLN A 154 -7.28 -6.76 3.08
CA GLN A 154 -8.38 -6.71 2.11
C GLN A 154 -8.12 -5.72 0.98
N VAL A 155 -7.37 -4.64 1.26
CA VAL A 155 -7.02 -3.60 0.28
C VAL A 155 -5.54 -3.24 0.39
N PHE A 156 -4.85 -3.21 -0.74
CA PHE A 156 -3.48 -2.69 -0.88
C PHE A 156 -3.49 -1.25 -1.38
N LEU A 157 -2.77 -0.38 -0.68
CA LEU A 157 -2.58 1.02 -1.03
C LEU A 157 -1.11 1.25 -1.39
N LEU A 158 -0.85 1.74 -2.61
CA LEU A 158 0.49 1.96 -3.14
C LEU A 158 0.69 3.44 -3.47
N ASP A 159 1.45 4.17 -2.64
CA ASP A 159 1.70 5.62 -2.80
C ASP A 159 3.02 5.82 -3.53
N GLU A 160 2.96 6.06 -4.84
CA GLU A 160 4.10 6.26 -5.75
C GLU A 160 5.24 5.23 -5.56
N PRO A 161 4.95 3.93 -5.53
CA PRO A 161 5.90 2.92 -5.07
C PRO A 161 7.13 2.77 -5.98
N LEU A 162 7.08 3.27 -7.21
CA LEU A 162 8.15 3.12 -8.22
C LEU A 162 8.95 4.40 -8.48
N SER A 163 8.58 5.53 -7.88
CA SER A 163 9.17 6.84 -8.16
C SER A 163 10.68 6.92 -7.91
N ASN A 164 11.21 6.14 -6.97
CA ASN A 164 12.62 6.13 -6.59
C ASN A 164 13.48 5.11 -7.36
N LEU A 165 12.93 4.51 -8.44
CA LEU A 165 13.62 3.51 -9.26
C LEU A 165 14.01 4.09 -10.62
N ASP A 166 15.10 3.57 -11.19
CA ASP A 166 15.47 3.84 -12.58
C ASP A 166 14.43 3.27 -13.56
N ALA A 167 14.43 3.75 -14.81
CA ALA A 167 13.41 3.41 -15.81
C ALA A 167 13.33 1.90 -16.11
N LYS A 168 14.46 1.20 -16.16
CA LYS A 168 14.52 -0.24 -16.44
C LYS A 168 13.90 -1.05 -15.29
N LEU A 169 14.31 -0.74 -14.07
CA LEU A 169 13.82 -1.40 -12.87
C LEU A 169 12.33 -1.08 -12.63
N ARG A 170 11.92 0.16 -12.92
CA ARG A 170 10.51 0.58 -12.84
C ARG A 170 9.62 -0.26 -13.77
N ALA A 171 10.03 -0.47 -15.04
CA ALA A 171 9.30 -1.30 -15.99
C ALA A 171 9.16 -2.75 -15.51
N GLN A 172 10.24 -3.32 -14.95
CA GLN A 172 10.22 -4.66 -14.36
C GLN A 172 9.25 -4.73 -13.18
N MET A 173 9.34 -3.78 -12.24
CA MET A 173 8.51 -3.76 -11.03
C MET A 173 7.02 -3.55 -11.32
N ARG A 174 6.66 -2.78 -12.36
CA ARG A 174 5.26 -2.69 -12.82
C ARG A 174 4.69 -4.06 -13.15
N THR A 175 5.44 -4.83 -13.94
CA THR A 175 5.03 -6.20 -14.31
C THR A 175 4.89 -7.09 -13.07
N GLU A 176 5.79 -6.96 -12.10
CA GLU A 176 5.74 -7.73 -10.85
C GLU A 176 4.53 -7.37 -9.99
N ILE A 177 4.21 -6.08 -9.85
CA ILE A 177 3.02 -5.63 -9.09
C ILE A 177 1.74 -6.13 -9.76
N SER A 178 1.66 -6.09 -11.10
CA SER A 178 0.51 -6.63 -11.83
C SER A 178 0.34 -8.15 -11.65
N LYS A 179 1.45 -8.91 -11.69
CA LYS A 179 1.43 -10.35 -11.39
C LYS A 179 1.03 -10.62 -9.94
N LEU A 180 1.54 -9.81 -9.01
CA LEU A 180 1.22 -9.91 -7.60
C LEU A 180 -0.28 -9.70 -7.34
N HIS A 181 -0.87 -8.66 -7.94
CA HIS A 181 -2.31 -8.40 -7.86
C HIS A 181 -3.12 -9.62 -8.33
N LYS A 182 -2.80 -10.17 -9.52
CA LYS A 182 -3.47 -11.37 -10.05
C LYS A 182 -3.32 -12.58 -9.13
N LYS A 183 -2.16 -12.74 -8.50
CA LYS A 183 -1.88 -13.86 -7.60
C LYS A 183 -2.62 -13.73 -6.27
N LEU A 184 -2.68 -12.54 -5.70
CA LEU A 184 -3.33 -12.29 -4.40
C LEU A 184 -4.84 -12.19 -4.53
N GLY A 185 -5.37 -11.73 -5.67
CA GLY A 185 -6.80 -11.55 -5.90
C GLY A 185 -7.44 -10.59 -4.88
N THR A 186 -6.73 -9.52 -4.51
CA THR A 186 -7.18 -8.48 -3.58
C THR A 186 -7.31 -7.14 -4.30
N THR A 187 -8.03 -6.19 -3.72
CA THR A 187 -8.21 -4.84 -4.29
C THR A 187 -6.93 -4.02 -4.14
N PHE A 188 -6.46 -3.42 -5.24
CA PHE A 188 -5.27 -2.56 -5.27
C PHE A 188 -5.65 -1.15 -5.68
N ILE A 189 -5.16 -0.15 -4.92
CA ILE A 189 -5.26 1.27 -5.27
C ILE A 189 -3.84 1.81 -5.35
N TYR A 190 -3.46 2.23 -6.55
CA TYR A 190 -2.11 2.66 -6.90
C TYR A 190 -2.11 4.14 -7.26
N VAL A 191 -1.24 4.92 -6.67
CA VAL A 191 -1.06 6.34 -7.00
C VAL A 191 0.24 6.54 -7.75
N THR A 192 0.19 7.27 -8.85
CA THR A 192 1.37 7.68 -9.61
C THR A 192 1.17 9.04 -10.27
N HIS A 193 2.27 9.72 -10.60
CA HIS A 193 2.29 10.88 -11.49
C HIS A 193 2.75 10.51 -12.91
N ASP A 194 3.20 9.28 -13.12
CA ASP A 194 3.68 8.77 -14.42
C ASP A 194 2.53 8.10 -15.18
N GLN A 195 2.11 8.72 -16.29
CA GLN A 195 1.04 8.19 -17.14
C GLN A 195 1.41 6.83 -17.77
N THR A 196 2.70 6.55 -17.96
CA THR A 196 3.14 5.26 -18.50
C THR A 196 2.94 4.11 -17.51
N GLU A 197 2.83 4.40 -16.22
CA GLU A 197 2.49 3.42 -15.20
C GLU A 197 0.99 3.05 -15.23
N ALA A 198 0.14 3.94 -15.74
CA ALA A 198 -1.30 3.72 -15.85
C ALA A 198 -1.70 2.88 -17.09
N MET A 199 -0.85 2.81 -18.10
CA MET A 199 -1.05 2.00 -19.31
C MET A 199 -0.53 0.57 -19.13
#